data_cef0af05df7b527af00816c29806a2dc
#
_entry.id   cef0af05df7b527af00816c29806a2dc
#
_cell.length_a   1.000
_cell.length_b   1.000
_cell.length_c   1.000
_cell.angle_alpha   90.00
_cell.angle_beta   90.00
_cell.angle_gamma   90.00
#
_symmetry.space_group_name_H-M   'P 1'
#
loop_
_entity.id
_entity.type
_entity.pdbx_description
1 polymer ?
#
loop_
_entity_poly.entity_id
_entity_poly.type
_entity_poly.pdbx_seq_one_letter_code
_entity_poly.pdbx_strand_id
1 'polypeptide(L)'
;ITQSITQAVATYYRCIVTCAGNNGTSNPVLVNMGSGCQCGAYPNSNFSSAFFEYVSNVNFAGINNSSGGNPGGPVNYLNQSASVQQGNSYNLSATIFPADNDYVYTWIDWNQNGSFLDAGEQYTLAAGTFFAGPHTLNITVPLTAVLGSTRMRVMVIYDNALPNPSINYNYGEAEDYCVTVTGTALPP
;
A
#
# COMPACT_ATOMS: atom_id res chain seq x y z
N ILE A 1 -20.57 15.22 -24.25
CA ILE A 1 -19.11 15.11 -24.11
C ILE A 1 -18.82 14.47 -22.76
N THR A 2 -18.19 13.31 -22.76
CA THR A 2 -17.77 12.63 -21.54
C THR A 2 -16.27 12.91 -21.39
N GLN A 3 -15.87 13.37 -20.20
CA GLN A 3 -14.47 13.55 -19.86
C GLN A 3 -14.14 12.66 -18.67
N SER A 4 -13.08 11.85 -18.82
CA SER A 4 -12.53 11.06 -17.72
C SER A 4 -11.36 11.82 -17.11
N ILE A 5 -11.35 11.89 -15.77
CA ILE A 5 -10.29 12.52 -14.98
C ILE A 5 -9.88 11.55 -13.89
N THR A 6 -8.60 11.55 -13.56
CA THR A 6 -8.06 10.82 -12.41
C THR A 6 -8.01 11.78 -11.23
N GLN A 7 -8.51 11.33 -10.06
CA GLN A 7 -8.51 12.16 -8.85
C GLN A 7 -8.05 11.32 -7.67
N ALA A 8 -7.19 11.91 -6.84
CA ALA A 8 -6.57 11.23 -5.68
C ALA A 8 -7.15 11.71 -4.33
N VAL A 9 -7.90 12.80 -4.33
CA VAL A 9 -8.53 13.39 -3.14
C VAL A 9 -9.91 13.90 -3.47
N ALA A 10 -10.80 14.05 -2.48
CA ALA A 10 -12.10 14.67 -2.66
C ALA A 10 -11.92 16.08 -3.25
N THR A 11 -12.55 16.35 -4.38
CA THR A 11 -12.31 17.57 -5.16
C THR A 11 -13.64 18.16 -5.64
N TYR A 12 -13.74 19.49 -5.60
CA TYR A 12 -14.86 20.20 -6.17
C TYR A 12 -14.63 20.46 -7.66
N TYR A 13 -15.59 20.07 -8.48
CA TYR A 13 -15.60 20.33 -9.92
C TYR A 13 -16.74 21.27 -10.28
N ARG A 14 -16.52 22.13 -11.25
CA ARG A 14 -17.55 22.95 -11.88
C ARG A 14 -17.33 23.04 -13.38
N CYS A 15 -18.40 23.21 -14.13
CA CYS A 15 -18.35 23.48 -15.54
C CYS A 15 -18.36 25.00 -15.78
N ILE A 16 -17.51 25.48 -16.68
CA ILE A 16 -17.53 26.85 -17.19
C ILE A 16 -17.78 26.75 -18.69
N VAL A 17 -18.86 27.37 -19.17
CA VAL A 17 -19.19 27.45 -20.59
C VAL A 17 -19.03 28.91 -21.01
N THR A 18 -18.17 29.13 -22.01
CA THR A 18 -17.94 30.44 -22.60
C THR A 18 -18.67 30.54 -23.94
N CYS A 19 -19.52 31.52 -24.11
CA CYS A 19 -20.22 31.83 -25.37
C CYS A 19 -20.16 33.33 -25.66
N ALA A 20 -19.60 33.71 -26.79
CA ALA A 20 -19.47 35.09 -27.23
C ALA A 20 -18.90 36.05 -26.17
N GLY A 21 -17.89 35.58 -25.40
CA GLY A 21 -17.27 36.37 -24.34
C GLY A 21 -17.97 36.36 -22.99
N ASN A 22 -19.13 35.72 -22.88
CA ASN A 22 -19.86 35.55 -21.63
C ASN A 22 -19.62 34.16 -21.07
N ASN A 23 -19.43 34.06 -19.75
CA ASN A 23 -19.23 32.81 -19.04
C ASN A 23 -20.47 32.42 -18.25
N GLY A 24 -20.98 31.21 -18.49
CA GLY A 24 -21.92 30.52 -17.63
C GLY A 24 -21.17 29.52 -16.76
N THR A 25 -21.36 29.56 -15.45
CA THR A 25 -20.67 28.70 -14.50
C THR A 25 -21.70 27.86 -13.73
N SER A 26 -21.51 26.54 -13.68
CA SER A 26 -22.32 25.67 -12.84
C SER A 26 -22.00 25.84 -11.35
N ASN A 27 -22.89 25.41 -10.48
CA ASN A 27 -22.55 25.20 -9.08
C ASN A 27 -21.45 24.13 -8.99
N PRO A 28 -20.52 24.26 -8.04
CA PRO A 28 -19.51 23.22 -7.81
C PRO A 28 -20.18 21.94 -7.28
N VAL A 29 -19.71 20.80 -7.78
CA VAL A 29 -20.10 19.48 -7.28
C VAL A 29 -18.90 18.86 -6.60
N LEU A 30 -19.06 18.46 -5.34
CA LEU A 30 -18.03 17.71 -4.63
C LEU A 30 -18.06 16.27 -5.13
N VAL A 31 -16.96 15.83 -5.72
CA VAL A 31 -16.74 14.43 -6.04
C VAL A 31 -15.87 13.85 -4.94
N ASN A 32 -16.49 13.04 -4.09
CA ASN A 32 -15.77 12.33 -3.05
C ASN A 32 -15.06 11.10 -3.62
N MET A 33 -13.93 10.74 -3.03
CA MET A 33 -13.37 9.41 -3.22
C MET A 33 -14.32 8.42 -2.55
N GLY A 34 -14.96 7.57 -3.34
CA GLY A 34 -15.80 6.50 -2.80
C GLY A 34 -14.93 5.44 -2.09
N SER A 35 -15.54 4.70 -1.16
CA SER A 35 -14.90 3.55 -0.52
C SER A 35 -14.45 2.45 -1.50
N GLY A 36 -14.78 2.57 -2.78
CA GLY A 36 -14.34 1.67 -3.85
C GLY A 36 -13.04 2.07 -4.55
N CYS A 37 -12.49 3.27 -4.27
CA CYS A 37 -11.16 3.66 -4.75
C CYS A 37 -10.08 3.22 -3.76
N GLN A 38 -10.09 1.94 -3.43
CA GLN A 38 -9.18 1.37 -2.45
C GLN A 38 -7.85 1.01 -3.11
N CYS A 39 -6.96 2.00 -3.19
CA CYS A 39 -5.54 1.84 -3.53
C CYS A 39 -5.24 0.78 -4.61
N GLY A 40 -6.05 0.74 -5.68
CA GLY A 40 -5.83 -0.09 -6.88
C GLY A 40 -6.18 -1.58 -6.73
N ALA A 41 -6.14 -2.27 -7.87
CA ALA A 41 -6.24 -3.72 -7.96
C ALA A 41 -4.85 -4.30 -8.21
N TYR A 42 -4.47 -5.33 -7.44
CA TYR A 42 -3.13 -5.92 -7.49
C TYR A 42 -3.21 -7.44 -7.70
N PRO A 43 -2.16 -8.03 -8.27
CA PRO A 43 -2.08 -9.48 -8.42
C PRO A 43 -2.24 -10.17 -7.05
N ASN A 44 -2.91 -11.31 -7.08
CA ASN A 44 -3.14 -12.11 -5.89
C ASN A 44 -1.96 -13.04 -5.62
N SER A 45 -1.76 -13.38 -4.34
CA SER A 45 -0.94 -14.49 -3.88
C SER A 45 -1.80 -15.33 -2.94
N ASN A 46 -1.61 -16.65 -2.91
CA ASN A 46 -2.34 -17.51 -2.00
C ASN A 46 -1.39 -18.33 -1.15
N PHE A 47 -1.76 -18.51 0.10
CA PHE A 47 -1.07 -19.34 1.08
C PHE A 47 -1.95 -20.51 1.45
N SER A 48 -1.40 -21.73 1.40
CA SER A 48 -2.13 -22.93 1.78
C SER A 48 -2.36 -23.01 3.29
N SER A 49 -1.47 -22.42 4.08
CA SER A 49 -1.55 -22.36 5.54
C SER A 49 -0.90 -21.10 6.09
N ALA A 50 -1.55 -20.48 7.06
CA ALA A 50 -1.03 -19.40 7.90
C ALA A 50 -1.07 -19.82 9.39
N PHE A 51 -0.91 -21.10 9.68
CA PHE A 51 -1.08 -21.62 11.04
C PHE A 51 0.10 -21.27 11.94
N PHE A 52 1.31 -21.33 11.40
CA PHE A 52 2.54 -21.01 12.12
C PHE A 52 3.19 -19.71 11.64
N GLU A 53 3.03 -19.36 10.37
CA GLU A 53 3.66 -18.19 9.76
C GLU A 53 2.59 -17.16 9.39
N TYR A 54 2.42 -16.14 10.23
CA TYR A 54 1.51 -15.02 9.92
C TYR A 54 2.05 -13.69 10.46
N VAL A 55 1.56 -12.62 9.88
CA VAL A 55 1.82 -11.25 10.33
C VAL A 55 0.89 -10.96 11.50
N SER A 56 1.42 -10.71 12.69
CA SER A 56 0.63 -10.45 13.90
C SER A 56 0.47 -8.97 14.24
N ASN A 57 1.34 -8.11 13.70
CA ASN A 57 1.20 -6.65 13.78
C ASN A 57 1.96 -5.95 12.66
N VAL A 58 1.36 -4.94 12.07
CA VAL A 58 2.02 -3.97 11.15
C VAL A 58 1.86 -2.57 11.71
N ASN A 59 2.98 -1.83 11.79
CA ASN A 59 2.99 -0.42 12.17
C ASN A 59 3.75 0.39 11.11
N PHE A 60 3.06 1.35 10.46
CA PHE A 60 3.64 2.21 9.44
C PHE A 60 2.84 3.49 9.25
N ALA A 61 3.47 4.66 9.51
CA ALA A 61 2.96 5.99 9.15
C ALA A 61 1.44 6.21 9.40
N GLY A 62 0.97 5.82 10.59
CA GLY A 62 -0.43 5.92 11.00
C GLY A 62 -1.18 4.58 11.02
N ILE A 63 -0.71 3.56 10.34
CA ILE A 63 -1.20 2.18 10.52
C ILE A 63 -0.64 1.62 11.83
N ASN A 64 -1.48 0.94 12.60
CA ASN A 64 -1.10 0.06 13.70
C ASN A 64 -2.17 -1.05 13.78
N ASN A 65 -1.94 -2.10 12.99
CA ASN A 65 -2.88 -3.20 12.85
C ASN A 65 -2.35 -4.45 13.55
N SER A 66 -3.15 -5.02 14.44
CA SER A 66 -2.91 -6.35 15.00
C SER A 66 -3.90 -7.34 14.41
N SER A 67 -3.41 -8.49 13.98
CA SER A 67 -4.15 -9.50 13.23
C SER A 67 -3.80 -10.92 13.68
N GLY A 68 -4.44 -11.91 13.10
CA GLY A 68 -4.17 -13.32 13.27
C GLY A 68 -4.06 -14.01 11.92
N GLY A 69 -3.50 -15.21 11.89
CA GLY A 69 -3.24 -15.93 10.65
C GLY A 69 -4.49 -16.25 9.84
N ASN A 70 -4.47 -15.86 8.58
CA ASN A 70 -5.50 -16.11 7.58
C ASN A 70 -4.90 -16.74 6.34
N PRO A 71 -5.10 -18.02 6.08
CA PRO A 71 -4.65 -18.64 4.84
C PRO A 71 -5.50 -18.17 3.65
N GLY A 72 -4.93 -18.26 2.47
CA GLY A 72 -5.59 -17.84 1.23
C GLY A 72 -4.93 -16.63 0.60
N GLY A 73 -5.71 -15.76 -0.01
CA GLY A 73 -5.22 -14.52 -0.63
C GLY A 73 -4.84 -13.45 0.41
N PRO A 74 -4.30 -12.31 -0.04
CA PRO A 74 -3.96 -11.23 0.88
C PRO A 74 -5.17 -10.78 1.70
N VAL A 75 -4.98 -10.65 3.02
CA VAL A 75 -5.99 -10.07 3.89
C VAL A 75 -6.03 -8.57 3.63
N ASN A 76 -7.20 -8.07 3.24
CA ASN A 76 -7.35 -6.68 2.82
C ASN A 76 -7.74 -5.77 3.98
N TYR A 77 -6.77 -5.03 4.53
CA TYR A 77 -6.98 -3.96 5.51
C TYR A 77 -7.01 -2.58 4.85
N LEU A 78 -7.69 -2.47 3.70
CA LEU A 78 -7.69 -1.29 2.84
C LEU A 78 -8.44 -0.07 3.43
N ASN A 79 -9.14 -0.26 4.54
CA ASN A 79 -9.70 0.81 5.36
C ASN A 79 -8.66 1.47 6.28
N GLN A 80 -7.47 0.89 6.40
CA GLN A 80 -6.32 1.46 7.09
C GLN A 80 -5.36 2.05 6.06
N SER A 81 -4.94 3.29 6.27
CA SER A 81 -4.06 3.99 5.33
C SER A 81 -2.91 4.66 6.05
N ALA A 82 -1.69 4.38 5.58
CA ALA A 82 -0.53 5.17 5.92
C ALA A 82 -0.57 6.53 5.19
N SER A 83 -0.09 7.58 5.83
CA SER A 83 0.09 8.89 5.20
C SER A 83 1.58 9.24 5.16
N VAL A 84 2.13 9.36 3.97
CA VAL A 84 3.55 9.58 3.75
C VAL A 84 3.80 10.74 2.78
N GLN A 85 4.95 11.40 2.93
CA GLN A 85 5.35 12.53 2.08
C GLN A 85 6.61 12.17 1.30
N GLN A 86 6.65 12.55 0.02
CA GLN A 86 7.84 12.41 -0.83
C GLN A 86 9.09 12.97 -0.14
N GLY A 87 10.20 12.24 -0.20
CA GLY A 87 11.49 12.60 0.37
C GLY A 87 11.64 12.35 1.88
N ASN A 88 10.54 12.10 2.60
CA ASN A 88 10.59 11.79 4.03
C ASN A 88 10.79 10.29 4.26
N SER A 89 11.30 9.96 5.44
CA SER A 89 11.52 8.56 5.85
C SER A 89 10.59 8.19 7.00
N TYR A 90 10.08 6.96 6.95
CA TYR A 90 9.15 6.41 7.92
C TYR A 90 9.60 5.01 8.34
N ASN A 91 9.49 4.72 9.63
CA ASN A 91 9.82 3.39 10.13
C ASN A 91 8.64 2.44 9.91
N LEU A 92 8.86 1.39 9.12
CA LEU A 92 7.96 0.25 9.02
C LEU A 92 8.38 -0.79 10.04
N SER A 93 7.42 -1.35 10.75
CA SER A 93 7.61 -2.43 11.70
C SER A 93 6.60 -3.53 11.43
N ALA A 94 7.07 -4.78 11.32
CA ALA A 94 6.24 -5.97 11.26
C ALA A 94 6.62 -6.94 12.37
N THR A 95 5.61 -7.45 13.08
CA THR A 95 5.75 -8.55 14.03
C THR A 95 5.07 -9.76 13.44
N ILE A 96 5.73 -10.91 13.51
CA ILE A 96 5.23 -12.16 12.97
C ILE A 96 5.01 -13.19 14.09
N PHE A 97 4.28 -14.24 13.81
CA PHE A 97 4.29 -15.45 14.64
C PHE A 97 5.27 -16.43 14.01
N PRO A 98 6.46 -16.60 14.60
CA PRO A 98 7.48 -17.42 13.99
C PRO A 98 7.28 -18.87 14.34
N ALA A 99 7.46 -19.72 13.36
CA ALA A 99 7.67 -21.14 13.59
C ALA A 99 9.14 -21.51 13.37
N ASP A 100 9.72 -21.10 12.22
CA ASP A 100 11.04 -21.53 11.79
C ASP A 100 11.42 -20.80 10.48
N ASN A 101 12.65 -20.30 10.37
CA ASN A 101 13.27 -19.78 9.14
C ASN A 101 12.39 -18.87 8.27
N ASP A 102 11.74 -17.88 8.89
CA ASP A 102 10.82 -16.98 8.21
C ASP A 102 11.52 -15.82 7.51
N TYR A 103 10.92 -15.40 6.40
CA TYR A 103 11.31 -14.21 5.64
C TYR A 103 10.18 -13.20 5.65
N VAL A 104 10.49 -11.96 6.00
CA VAL A 104 9.52 -10.86 6.08
C VAL A 104 9.83 -9.82 5.02
N TYR A 105 8.88 -9.61 4.14
CA TYR A 105 9.02 -8.68 3.03
C TYR A 105 7.87 -7.67 3.03
N THR A 106 8.15 -6.51 2.43
CA THR A 106 7.10 -5.56 2.06
C THR A 106 7.33 -5.02 0.67
N TRP A 107 6.25 -4.65 0.01
CA TRP A 107 6.24 -3.95 -1.27
C TRP A 107 5.34 -2.74 -1.17
N ILE A 108 5.75 -1.64 -1.80
CA ILE A 108 4.94 -0.44 -1.96
C ILE A 108 5.04 0.00 -3.41
N ASP A 109 3.91 0.01 -4.12
CA ASP A 109 3.85 0.44 -5.52
C ASP A 109 3.93 1.97 -5.60
N TRP A 110 5.16 2.49 -5.71
CA TRP A 110 5.39 3.92 -5.72
C TRP A 110 5.00 4.59 -7.03
N ASN A 111 4.98 3.85 -8.13
CA ASN A 111 4.65 4.37 -9.44
C ASN A 111 3.17 4.19 -9.81
N GLN A 112 2.38 3.52 -8.97
CA GLN A 112 0.93 3.29 -9.09
C GLN A 112 0.52 2.59 -10.40
N ASN A 113 1.37 1.69 -10.89
CA ASN A 113 1.10 0.93 -12.11
C ASN A 113 0.33 -0.39 -11.88
N GLY A 114 0.06 -0.74 -10.61
CA GLY A 114 -0.63 -1.97 -10.22
C GLY A 114 0.27 -3.21 -10.15
N SER A 115 1.58 -3.00 -10.17
CA SER A 115 2.61 -4.02 -9.98
C SER A 115 3.40 -3.74 -8.71
N PHE A 116 4.02 -4.76 -8.14
CA PHE A 116 4.98 -4.65 -7.05
C PHE A 116 6.39 -5.07 -7.48
N LEU A 117 6.61 -5.29 -8.77
CA LEU A 117 7.84 -5.90 -9.27
C LEU A 117 8.84 -4.87 -9.81
N ASP A 118 8.55 -3.60 -9.63
CA ASP A 118 9.42 -2.53 -10.11
C ASP A 118 10.61 -2.28 -9.16
N ALA A 119 11.69 -1.78 -9.73
CA ALA A 119 12.90 -1.50 -8.95
C ALA A 119 12.63 -0.44 -7.87
N GLY A 120 13.02 -0.73 -6.62
CA GLY A 120 12.85 0.18 -5.48
C GLY A 120 11.51 0.05 -4.75
N GLU A 121 10.66 -0.92 -5.12
CA GLU A 121 9.37 -1.16 -4.46
C GLU A 121 9.41 -2.30 -3.45
N GLN A 122 10.40 -3.18 -3.52
CA GLN A 122 10.57 -4.29 -2.60
C GLN A 122 11.53 -3.93 -1.45
N TYR A 123 11.16 -4.34 -0.25
CA TYR A 123 11.93 -4.16 0.98
C TYR A 123 11.98 -5.46 1.78
N THR A 124 13.15 -5.79 2.33
CA THR A 124 13.34 -6.95 3.19
C THR A 124 13.46 -6.48 4.64
N LEU A 125 12.51 -6.91 5.49
CA LEU A 125 12.54 -6.61 6.92
C LEU A 125 13.30 -7.68 7.71
N ALA A 126 13.15 -8.95 7.31
CA ALA A 126 13.91 -10.05 7.89
C ALA A 126 14.18 -11.13 6.85
N ALA A 127 15.28 -11.86 7.03
CA ALA A 127 15.70 -12.96 6.16
C ALA A 127 16.16 -14.15 7.00
N GLY A 128 15.42 -15.25 6.94
CA GLY A 128 15.72 -16.47 7.68
C GLY A 128 15.69 -16.26 9.20
N THR A 129 14.63 -15.65 9.70
CA THR A 129 14.51 -15.31 11.12
C THR A 129 13.72 -16.36 11.91
N PHE A 130 14.18 -16.62 13.14
CA PHE A 130 13.49 -17.44 14.14
C PHE A 130 12.91 -16.55 15.27
N PHE A 131 12.83 -15.25 15.05
CA PHE A 131 12.43 -14.27 16.03
C PHE A 131 11.13 -13.56 15.59
N ALA A 132 10.19 -13.42 16.53
CA ALA A 132 8.87 -12.81 16.25
C ALA A 132 8.95 -11.35 15.76
N GLY A 133 9.97 -10.64 16.14
CA GLY A 133 10.08 -9.22 15.86
C GLY A 133 9.88 -8.35 17.11
N PRO A 134 9.61 -7.05 16.95
CA PRO A 134 9.34 -6.39 15.67
C PRO A 134 10.55 -6.31 14.74
N HIS A 135 10.36 -6.64 13.48
CA HIS A 135 11.32 -6.41 12.42
C HIS A 135 11.11 -5.03 11.85
N THR A 136 12.13 -4.19 11.83
CA THR A 136 11.98 -2.78 11.49
C THR A 136 12.87 -2.37 10.34
N LEU A 137 12.35 -1.51 9.47
CA LEU A 137 13.09 -0.91 8.36
C LEU A 137 12.66 0.55 8.17
N ASN A 138 13.63 1.45 8.01
CA ASN A 138 13.35 2.83 7.67
C ASN A 138 13.20 2.96 6.15
N ILE A 139 12.00 3.34 5.69
CA ILE A 139 11.66 3.49 4.29
C ILE A 139 11.63 4.96 3.93
N THR A 140 12.45 5.35 2.96
CA THR A 140 12.42 6.70 2.38
C THR A 140 11.49 6.71 1.17
N VAL A 141 10.49 7.59 1.19
CA VAL A 141 9.54 7.76 0.09
C VAL A 141 10.26 8.38 -1.11
N PRO A 142 10.27 7.73 -2.28
CA PRO A 142 10.93 8.31 -3.45
C PRO A 142 10.37 9.68 -3.81
N LEU A 143 11.23 10.61 -4.24
CA LEU A 143 10.78 11.89 -4.77
C LEU A 143 9.97 11.74 -6.06
N THR A 144 10.13 10.60 -6.74
CA THR A 144 9.41 10.23 -7.96
C THR A 144 8.13 9.45 -7.68
N ALA A 145 7.82 9.13 -6.41
CA ALA A 145 6.59 8.43 -6.07
C ALA A 145 5.36 9.22 -6.58
N VAL A 146 4.43 8.53 -7.21
CA VAL A 146 3.22 9.18 -7.72
C VAL A 146 2.34 9.62 -6.56
N LEU A 147 1.83 10.85 -6.61
CA LEU A 147 0.93 11.37 -5.57
C LEU A 147 -0.42 10.67 -5.61
N GLY A 148 -1.00 10.46 -4.44
CA GLY A 148 -2.30 9.82 -4.29
C GLY A 148 -2.22 8.51 -3.55
N SER A 149 -3.23 7.66 -3.76
CA SER A 149 -3.39 6.41 -3.02
C SER A 149 -2.80 5.23 -3.80
N THR A 150 -1.93 4.50 -3.14
CA THR A 150 -1.33 3.26 -3.64
C THR A 150 -1.44 2.15 -2.61
N ARG A 151 -0.91 0.97 -2.93
CA ARG A 151 -0.95 -0.21 -2.07
C ARG A 151 0.42 -0.55 -1.49
N MET A 152 0.39 -1.00 -0.24
CA MET A 152 1.47 -1.71 0.43
C MET A 152 1.01 -3.15 0.68
N ARG A 153 1.89 -4.12 0.43
CA ARG A 153 1.74 -5.52 0.80
C ARG A 153 2.84 -5.91 1.77
N VAL A 154 2.47 -6.49 2.91
CA VAL A 154 3.40 -7.09 3.87
C VAL A 154 3.22 -8.59 3.82
N MET A 155 4.31 -9.35 3.73
CA MET A 155 4.27 -10.81 3.65
C MET A 155 5.27 -11.43 4.61
N VAL A 156 4.86 -12.52 5.25
CA VAL A 156 5.76 -13.50 5.85
C VAL A 156 5.71 -14.77 5.00
N ILE A 157 6.86 -15.37 4.74
CA ILE A 157 7.01 -16.56 3.90
C ILE A 157 7.99 -17.51 4.58
N TYR A 158 7.57 -18.75 4.81
CA TYR A 158 8.45 -19.78 5.34
C TYR A 158 9.46 -20.25 4.28
N ASP A 159 10.72 -20.35 4.70
CA ASP A 159 11.84 -20.95 3.96
C ASP A 159 11.96 -20.51 2.48
N ASN A 160 11.70 -19.23 2.20
CA ASN A 160 11.81 -18.70 0.84
C ASN A 160 12.52 -17.35 0.77
N ALA A 161 13.78 -17.39 0.30
CA ALA A 161 14.64 -16.23 0.11
C ALA A 161 14.37 -15.47 -1.22
N LEU A 162 13.51 -15.97 -2.11
CA LEU A 162 13.20 -15.37 -3.41
C LEU A 162 11.73 -14.96 -3.47
N PRO A 163 11.37 -13.83 -2.85
CA PRO A 163 9.97 -13.43 -2.72
C PRO A 163 9.38 -12.95 -4.04
N ASN A 164 8.12 -13.30 -4.25
CA ASN A 164 7.30 -12.73 -5.31
C ASN A 164 5.90 -12.44 -4.75
N PRO A 165 5.41 -11.20 -4.77
CA PRO A 165 4.14 -10.83 -4.16
C PRO A 165 2.91 -11.31 -4.93
N SER A 166 3.11 -12.02 -6.05
CA SER A 166 2.05 -12.39 -7.00
C SER A 166 1.98 -13.88 -7.30
N ILE A 167 2.66 -14.73 -6.51
CA ILE A 167 2.62 -16.19 -6.66
C ILE A 167 2.11 -16.85 -5.39
N ASN A 168 1.79 -18.15 -5.50
CA ASN A 168 1.28 -18.93 -4.38
C ASN A 168 2.41 -19.57 -3.57
N TYR A 169 2.19 -19.70 -2.26
CA TYR A 169 3.10 -20.31 -1.31
C TYR A 169 2.37 -21.35 -0.46
N ASN A 170 3.12 -22.29 0.10
CA ASN A 170 2.54 -23.29 0.99
C ASN A 170 2.27 -22.69 2.38
N TYR A 171 3.23 -21.96 2.95
CA TYR A 171 3.19 -21.44 4.31
C TYR A 171 3.52 -19.96 4.34
N GLY A 172 2.78 -19.22 5.17
CA GLY A 172 2.91 -17.79 5.31
C GLY A 172 1.58 -17.04 5.19
N GLU A 173 1.66 -15.73 5.07
CA GLU A 173 0.51 -14.83 4.94
C GLU A 173 0.90 -13.55 4.22
N ALA A 174 -0.09 -12.91 3.60
CA ALA A 174 0.01 -11.57 3.06
C ALA A 174 -1.08 -10.65 3.61
N GLU A 175 -0.73 -9.40 3.90
CA GLU A 175 -1.64 -8.34 4.30
C GLU A 175 -1.49 -7.13 3.39
N ASP A 176 -2.61 -6.60 2.89
CA ASP A 176 -2.66 -5.44 2.01
C ASP A 176 -3.23 -4.22 2.74
N TYR A 177 -2.55 -3.09 2.59
CA TYR A 177 -2.87 -1.79 3.17
C TYR A 177 -2.86 -0.69 2.12
N CYS A 178 -3.56 0.42 2.37
CA CYS A 178 -3.41 1.61 1.55
C CYS A 178 -2.25 2.51 2.04
N VAL A 179 -1.62 3.21 1.10
CA VAL A 179 -0.63 4.25 1.37
C VAL A 179 -1.01 5.50 0.59
N THR A 180 -1.17 6.62 1.28
CA THR A 180 -1.42 7.92 0.65
C THR A 180 -0.12 8.70 0.57
N VAL A 181 0.33 8.97 -0.65
CA VAL A 181 1.55 9.75 -0.93
C VAL A 181 1.18 11.21 -1.14
N THR A 182 1.80 12.10 -0.38
CA THR A 182 1.67 13.55 -0.51
C THR A 182 2.96 14.17 -1.06
N GLY A 183 2.84 15.29 -1.78
CA GLY A 183 3.99 16.02 -2.27
C GLY A 183 4.71 16.80 -1.16
N THR A 184 5.97 17.18 -1.43
CA THR A 184 6.68 18.18 -0.60
C THR A 184 5.92 19.49 -0.64
N ALA A 185 5.77 20.17 0.50
CA ALA A 185 5.22 21.52 0.51
C ALA A 185 6.09 22.42 -0.37
N LEU A 186 5.46 23.14 -1.30
CA LEU A 186 6.19 24.19 -2.03
C LEU A 186 6.66 25.22 -1.00
N PRO A 187 7.93 25.68 -1.08
CA PRO A 187 8.36 26.79 -0.26
C PRO A 187 7.50 28.02 -0.56
N PRO A 188 7.21 28.84 0.45
CA PRO A 188 6.39 30.05 0.30
C PRO A 188 7.01 31.08 -0.63
#